data_6c865baa3312d861809338ea1fe504aa
#
_entry.id   6c865baa3312d861809338ea1fe504aa
#
_cell.length_a   1.000
_cell.length_b   1.000
_cell.length_c   1.000
_cell.angle_alpha   90.00
_cell.angle_beta   90.00
_cell.angle_gamma   90.00
#
_symmetry.space_group_name_H-M   'P 1'
#
loop_
_entity.id
_entity.type
_entity.pdbx_description
1 polymer ?
#
loop_
_entity_poly.entity_id
_entity_poly.type
_entity_poly.pdbx_seq_one_letter_code
_entity_poly.pdbx_strand_id
1 'polypeptide(L)'
;MAIAHQIVALNSSTATLVSIPSASEVPYEHNASISVQNLSGSVVVYLGNSTITTSSYGYALLPGASVSFDLLADDQLFAIAASGTPNVAVLAAEV
;
A
#
# COMPACT_ATOMS: atom_id res chain seq x y z
N MET A 1 -14.69 15.84 1.61
CA MET A 1 -13.93 14.73 1.00
C MET A 1 -12.55 15.22 0.60
N ALA A 2 -11.52 14.47 0.91
CA ALA A 2 -10.15 14.81 0.53
C ALA A 2 -9.57 13.67 -0.31
N ILE A 3 -8.81 14.05 -1.33
CA ILE A 3 -8.07 13.09 -2.17
C ILE A 3 -6.59 13.30 -1.90
N ALA A 4 -5.87 12.21 -1.69
CA ALA A 4 -4.43 12.24 -1.47
C ALA A 4 -3.77 11.17 -2.31
N HIS A 5 -2.52 11.39 -2.69
CA HIS A 5 -1.75 10.42 -3.44
C HIS A 5 -0.29 10.47 -3.04
N GLN A 6 0.41 9.36 -3.25
CA GLN A 6 1.86 9.32 -3.05
C GLN A 6 2.46 8.14 -3.79
N ILE A 7 3.76 8.19 -4.01
CA ILE A 7 4.54 7.07 -4.52
C ILE A 7 5.43 6.61 -3.38
N VAL A 8 5.38 5.32 -3.08
CA VAL A 8 6.11 4.73 -1.95
C VAL A 8 7.13 3.73 -2.46
N ALA A 9 8.37 3.89 -2.04
CA ALA A 9 9.43 2.93 -2.35
C ALA A 9 9.35 1.78 -1.34
N LEU A 10 9.37 0.55 -1.85
CA LEU A 10 9.30 -0.66 -1.03
C LEU A 10 10.67 -1.33 -0.96
N ASN A 11 10.78 -2.33 -0.10
CA ASN A 11 11.94 -3.21 -0.04
C ASN A 11 11.46 -4.63 0.24
N SER A 12 12.38 -5.60 0.23
CA SER A 12 12.04 -7.01 0.40
C SER A 12 12.25 -7.54 1.81
N SER A 13 12.68 -6.70 2.74
CA SER A 13 13.03 -7.13 4.09
C SER A 13 12.09 -6.60 5.16
N THR A 14 11.40 -5.49 4.92
CA THR A 14 10.57 -4.82 5.92
C THR A 14 9.27 -4.35 5.30
N ALA A 15 8.15 -4.60 5.97
CA ALA A 15 6.86 -4.07 5.57
C ALA A 15 6.89 -2.54 5.67
N THR A 16 6.39 -1.86 4.63
CA THR A 16 6.38 -0.40 4.54
C THR A 16 4.95 0.09 4.54
N LEU A 17 4.65 1.09 5.35
CA LEU A 17 3.32 1.71 5.39
C LEU A 17 3.04 2.40 4.06
N VAL A 18 1.95 2.03 3.41
CA VAL A 18 1.56 2.61 2.12
C VAL A 18 0.24 3.35 2.16
N SER A 19 -0.55 3.17 3.22
CA SER A 19 -1.80 3.91 3.34
C SER A 19 -1.51 5.39 3.59
N ILE A 20 -2.40 6.25 3.09
CA ILE A 20 -2.31 7.70 3.23
C ILE A 20 -3.34 8.15 4.26
N PRO A 21 -2.96 9.04 5.18
CA PRO A 21 -1.68 9.71 5.28
C PRO A 21 -0.59 8.79 5.78
N SER A 22 0.61 8.99 5.23
CA SER A 22 1.78 8.22 5.64
C SER A 22 2.34 8.78 6.95
N ALA A 23 3.55 8.40 7.29
CA ALA A 23 4.18 8.58 8.59
C ALA A 23 4.04 9.98 9.25
N SER A 24 3.85 11.03 8.48
CA SER A 24 3.82 12.39 9.03
C SER A 24 2.43 12.86 9.45
N GLU A 25 1.40 12.06 9.22
CA GLU A 25 0.02 12.45 9.50
C GLU A 25 -0.66 11.38 10.33
N VAL A 26 -1.76 11.77 10.99
CA VAL A 26 -2.58 10.82 11.72
C VAL A 26 -3.36 9.93 10.75
N PRO A 27 -3.78 8.73 11.17
CA PRO A 27 -4.68 7.90 10.38
C PRO A 27 -5.96 8.64 10.02
N TYR A 28 -6.65 8.15 8.99
CA TYR A 28 -7.90 8.76 8.56
C TYR A 28 -8.90 8.83 9.69
N GLU A 29 -9.58 9.95 9.80
CA GLU A 29 -10.70 10.10 10.75
C GLU A 29 -11.96 9.41 10.23
N HIS A 30 -12.03 9.19 8.93
CA HIS A 30 -13.16 8.58 8.25
C HIS A 30 -12.68 7.40 7.43
N ASN A 31 -13.61 6.57 6.99
CA ASN A 31 -13.29 5.52 6.04
C ASN A 31 -12.75 6.12 4.77
N ALA A 32 -11.89 5.40 4.09
CA ALA A 32 -11.28 5.87 2.85
C ALA A 32 -11.29 4.76 1.80
N SER A 33 -11.49 5.16 0.55
CA SER A 33 -11.29 4.28 -0.58
C SER A 33 -9.85 4.43 -1.03
N ILE A 34 -9.13 3.31 -1.14
CA ILE A 34 -7.71 3.33 -1.49
C ILE A 34 -7.46 2.49 -2.72
N SER A 35 -6.60 2.98 -3.60
CA SER A 35 -6.13 2.24 -4.78
C SER A 35 -4.62 2.18 -4.74
N VAL A 36 -4.08 0.99 -4.99
CA VAL A 36 -2.63 0.75 -5.00
C VAL A 36 -2.27 0.15 -6.34
N GLN A 37 -1.28 0.72 -7.01
CA GLN A 37 -0.78 0.23 -8.29
C GLN A 37 0.70 -0.13 -8.17
N ASN A 38 1.05 -1.34 -8.61
CA ASN A 38 2.44 -1.78 -8.68
C ASN A 38 3.08 -1.16 -9.93
N LEU A 39 4.02 -0.25 -9.73
CA LEU A 39 4.69 0.46 -10.82
C LEU A 39 5.86 -0.33 -11.41
N SER A 40 6.25 -1.44 -10.79
CA SER A 40 7.31 -2.28 -11.32
C SER A 40 6.84 -3.02 -12.59
N GLY A 41 7.75 -3.25 -13.51
CA GLY A 41 7.48 -4.11 -14.68
C GLY A 41 7.83 -5.57 -14.46
N SER A 42 8.39 -5.94 -13.30
CA SER A 42 8.93 -7.29 -13.12
C SER A 42 8.83 -7.84 -11.70
N VAL A 43 8.54 -7.01 -10.69
CA VAL A 43 8.56 -7.43 -9.29
C VAL A 43 7.15 -7.47 -8.73
N VAL A 44 6.82 -8.57 -8.04
CA VAL A 44 5.54 -8.72 -7.34
C VAL A 44 5.60 -7.97 -6.02
N VAL A 45 4.50 -7.32 -5.65
CA VAL A 45 4.35 -6.62 -4.38
C VAL A 45 3.28 -7.34 -3.57
N TYR A 46 3.53 -7.55 -2.28
CA TYR A 46 2.57 -8.19 -1.38
C TYR A 46 1.98 -7.14 -0.45
N LEU A 47 0.68 -7.26 -0.21
CA LEU A 47 -0.07 -6.33 0.64
C LEU A 47 -0.62 -7.04 1.87
N GLY A 48 -0.74 -6.30 2.95
CA GLY A 48 -1.33 -6.82 4.17
C GLY A 48 -1.13 -5.86 5.35
N ASN A 49 -1.07 -6.42 6.54
CA ASN A 49 -0.84 -5.64 7.76
C ASN A 49 0.66 -5.51 8.04
N SER A 50 1.02 -4.94 9.19
CA SER A 50 2.42 -4.67 9.55
C SER A 50 3.28 -5.93 9.73
N THR A 51 2.67 -7.11 9.76
CA THR A 51 3.39 -8.36 9.97
C THR A 51 3.63 -9.16 8.70
N ILE A 52 3.29 -8.62 7.53
CA ILE A 52 3.49 -9.34 6.26
C ILE A 52 4.96 -9.64 6.00
N THR A 53 5.18 -10.75 5.31
CA THR A 53 6.49 -11.16 4.79
C THR A 53 6.31 -11.59 3.35
N THR A 54 7.40 -11.92 2.67
CA THR A 54 7.32 -12.41 1.29
C THR A 54 6.70 -13.80 1.17
N SER A 55 6.47 -14.47 2.29
CA SER A 55 5.83 -15.79 2.33
C SER A 55 4.50 -15.80 3.08
N SER A 56 4.13 -14.69 3.73
CA SER A 56 2.86 -14.57 4.45
C SER A 56 2.27 -13.19 4.20
N TYR A 57 1.21 -13.12 3.41
CA TYR A 57 0.64 -11.85 2.94
C TYR A 57 -0.85 -12.05 2.65
N GLY A 58 -1.56 -10.92 2.51
CA GLY A 58 -2.98 -10.96 2.21
C GLY A 58 -3.30 -10.91 0.72
N TYR A 59 -2.47 -10.24 -0.07
CA TYR A 59 -2.71 -10.06 -1.50
C TYR A 59 -1.39 -9.93 -2.24
N ALA A 60 -1.28 -10.60 -3.38
CA ALA A 60 -0.12 -10.50 -4.27
C ALA A 60 -0.50 -9.60 -5.46
N LEU A 61 0.16 -8.46 -5.58
CA LEU A 61 -0.10 -7.47 -6.62
C LEU A 61 0.95 -7.66 -7.72
N LEU A 62 0.53 -8.19 -8.85
CA LEU A 62 1.43 -8.51 -9.96
C LEU A 62 2.00 -7.23 -10.59
N PRO A 63 3.12 -7.33 -11.31
CA PRO A 63 3.69 -6.16 -11.99
C PRO A 63 2.67 -5.47 -12.88
N GLY A 64 2.55 -4.16 -12.74
CA GLY A 64 1.61 -3.35 -13.49
C GLY A 64 0.16 -3.44 -13.05
N ALA A 65 -0.17 -4.33 -12.11
CA ALA A 65 -1.54 -4.50 -11.65
C ALA A 65 -1.91 -3.48 -10.59
N SER A 66 -3.20 -3.32 -10.36
CA SER A 66 -3.72 -2.44 -9.32
C SER A 66 -4.86 -3.12 -8.57
N VAL A 67 -5.12 -2.66 -7.35
CA VAL A 67 -6.20 -3.12 -6.52
C VAL A 67 -6.81 -1.94 -5.79
N SER A 68 -8.12 -1.99 -5.56
CA SER A 68 -8.84 -0.96 -4.82
C SER A 68 -9.70 -1.62 -3.76
N PHE A 69 -9.80 -0.98 -2.61
CA PHE A 69 -10.67 -1.43 -1.52
C PHE A 69 -10.85 -0.31 -0.52
N ASP A 70 -11.77 -0.50 0.41
CA ASP A 70 -12.04 0.49 1.45
C ASP A 70 -11.25 0.16 2.70
N LEU A 71 -10.67 1.19 3.31
CA LEU A 71 -10.06 1.12 4.63
C LEU A 71 -11.01 1.77 5.63
N LEU A 72 -11.21 1.13 6.76
CA LEU A 72 -11.91 1.74 7.87
C LEU A 72 -11.02 2.80 8.53
N ALA A 73 -11.63 3.71 9.27
CA ALA A 73 -10.87 4.71 10.00
C ALA A 73 -9.82 4.03 10.89
N ASP A 74 -8.63 4.59 10.92
CA ASP A 74 -7.48 4.11 11.69
C ASP A 74 -6.82 2.82 11.16
N ASP A 75 -7.37 2.20 10.11
CA ASP A 75 -6.70 1.05 9.50
C ASP A 75 -5.47 1.49 8.71
N GLN A 76 -4.48 0.63 8.68
CA GLN A 76 -3.23 0.88 7.96
C GLN A 76 -2.92 -0.28 7.03
N LEU A 77 -2.49 0.06 5.82
CA LEU A 77 -2.07 -0.91 4.82
C LEU A 77 -0.57 -0.89 4.69
N PHE A 78 0.03 -2.07 4.69
CA PHE A 78 1.47 -2.23 4.50
C PHE A 78 1.74 -3.05 3.24
N ALA A 79 2.91 -2.86 2.67
CA ALA A 79 3.35 -3.59 1.49
C ALA A 79 4.81 -4.00 1.63
N ILE A 80 5.16 -5.09 0.98
CA ILE A 80 6.54 -5.58 0.93
C ILE A 80 6.80 -6.10 -0.48
N ALA A 81 8.02 -5.94 -0.97
CA ALA A 81 8.41 -6.38 -2.30
C ALA A 81 8.96 -7.79 -2.28
N ALA A 82 8.74 -8.54 -3.35
CA ALA A 82 9.35 -9.86 -3.50
C ALA A 82 10.87 -9.75 -3.62
N SER A 83 11.36 -8.67 -4.24
CA SER A 83 12.80 -8.40 -4.38
C SER A 83 13.01 -6.94 -4.75
N GLY A 84 14.23 -6.44 -4.62
CA GLY A 84 14.59 -5.10 -5.05
C GLY A 84 13.86 -3.99 -4.29
N THR A 85 13.70 -2.87 -4.94
CA THR A 85 13.06 -1.67 -4.36
C THR A 85 12.04 -1.07 -5.32
N PRO A 86 10.97 -1.81 -5.66
CA PRO A 86 9.96 -1.27 -6.56
C PRO A 86 9.16 -0.16 -5.88
N ASN A 87 8.51 0.65 -6.70
CA ASN A 87 7.60 1.68 -6.21
C ASN A 87 6.15 1.26 -6.43
N VAL A 88 5.28 1.72 -5.55
CA VAL A 88 3.83 1.64 -5.75
C VAL A 88 3.25 3.05 -5.74
N ALA A 89 2.23 3.25 -6.56
CA ALA A 89 1.44 4.48 -6.53
C ALA A 89 0.20 4.23 -5.68
N VAL A 90 -0.11 5.15 -4.79
CA VAL A 90 -1.25 5.03 -3.88
C VAL A 90 -2.13 6.26 -4.04
N LEU A 91 -3.42 6.02 -4.23
CA LEU A 91 -4.43 7.06 -4.30
C LEU A 91 -5.50 6.76 -3.26
N ALA A 92 -5.86 7.75 -2.47
CA ALA A 92 -6.87 7.58 -1.44
C ALA A 92 -7.86 8.73 -1.48
N ALA A 93 -9.13 8.42 -1.20
CA ALA A 93 -10.19 9.41 -1.07
C ALA A 93 -11.00 9.09 0.17
N GLU A 94 -11.16 10.07 1.06
CA GLU A 94 -12.05 9.93 2.21
C GLU A 94 -13.50 9.84 1.75
N VAL A 95 -14.25 9.00 2.40
CA VAL A 95 -15.65 8.74 2.06
C VAL A 95 -16.57 9.40 3.06
#